data_d27441e4325ee8e0e8370d83e442059a
#
_entry.id   d27441e4325ee8e0e8370d83e442059a
#
_cell.length_a   1.000
_cell.length_b   1.000
_cell.length_c   1.000
_cell.angle_alpha   90.00
_cell.angle_beta   90.00
_cell.angle_gamma   90.00
#
_symmetry.space_group_name_H-M   'P 1'
#
loop_
_entity.id
_entity.type
_entity.pdbx_description
1 polymer ?
#
loop_
_entity_poly.entity_id
_entity_poly.type
_entity_poly.pdbx_seq_one_letter_code
_entity_poly.pdbx_strand_id
1 'polypeptide(L)'
;MAERTQRSNILLAFISLTAVIAVVSLIGFFTLGKGPEIIQGQAEADEYRVSGKVPARILELRVKEGNKVKAGDTLVILEAPDVMAKLSQAQAAEQAARAISEKAQRGTRREQLQAAFEMWQKAKAGVEIAEKSYNRVNRLFEQGVMSAQKRDEAKAQFDAMAATEKAARSQYEMAKNGARQEDKAAAAAQVERAKGAVAEVSSYMDETILTAAADGEVTEIFPKVGELVGTGAP
;
A
#
# COMPACT_ATOMS: atom_id res chain seq x y z
N MET A 1 59.32 9.98 101.24
CA MET A 1 58.60 8.73 100.73
C MET A 1 57.32 9.05 99.94
N ALA A 2 56.83 10.24 99.86
CA ALA A 2 55.53 10.58 99.18
C ALA A 2 55.64 10.67 97.65
N GLU A 3 56.75 10.98 97.03
CA GLU A 3 56.89 11.20 95.57
C GLU A 3 56.93 9.90 94.75
N ARG A 4 57.34 8.78 95.28
CA ARG A 4 57.35 7.52 94.56
C ARG A 4 56.00 6.87 94.44
N THR A 5 55.11 7.11 95.38
CA THR A 5 53.72 6.59 95.35
C THR A 5 52.85 7.34 94.37
N GLN A 6 53.09 8.63 94.17
CA GLN A 6 52.31 9.43 93.25
C GLN A 6 52.62 9.10 91.77
N ARG A 7 53.86 8.85 91.38
CA ARG A 7 54.27 8.42 90.02
C ARG A 7 53.73 7.01 89.65
N SER A 8 53.68 6.12 90.67
CA SER A 8 53.15 4.76 90.49
C SER A 8 51.64 4.81 90.24
N ASN A 9 50.87 5.68 90.91
CA ASN A 9 49.44 5.80 90.76
C ASN A 9 49.09 6.47 89.38
N ILE A 10 49.91 7.41 88.88
CA ILE A 10 49.73 8.03 87.55
C ILE A 10 50.04 6.99 86.47
N LEU A 11 51.08 6.15 86.64
CA LEU A 11 51.37 5.09 85.64
C LEU A 11 50.24 4.03 85.64
N LEU A 12 49.68 3.66 86.78
CA LEU A 12 48.54 2.73 86.85
C LEU A 12 47.27 3.32 86.24
N ALA A 13 47.03 4.65 86.39
CA ALA A 13 45.94 5.32 85.74
C ALA A 13 46.10 5.36 84.25
N PHE A 14 47.34 5.58 83.75
CA PHE A 14 47.61 5.56 82.32
C PHE A 14 47.43 4.18 81.68
N ILE A 15 47.88 3.11 82.39
CA ILE A 15 47.72 1.77 81.92
C ILE A 15 46.22 1.36 81.92
N SER A 16 45.47 1.77 82.94
CA SER A 16 44.04 1.46 82.97
C SER A 16 43.28 2.21 81.87
N LEU A 17 43.66 3.44 81.57
CA LEU A 17 43.04 4.23 80.51
C LEU A 17 43.32 3.64 79.10
N THR A 18 44.56 3.24 78.85
CA THR A 18 44.94 2.56 77.59
C THR A 18 44.28 1.19 77.45
N ALA A 19 44.13 0.45 78.50
CA ALA A 19 43.39 -0.80 78.48
C ALA A 19 41.91 -0.59 78.17
N VAL A 20 41.27 0.41 78.72
CA VAL A 20 39.85 0.75 78.38
C VAL A 20 39.71 1.19 76.92
N ILE A 21 40.61 2.03 76.42
CA ILE A 21 40.62 2.42 75.03
C ILE A 21 40.82 1.22 74.14
N ALA A 22 41.72 0.30 74.46
CA ALA A 22 41.95 -0.92 73.68
C ALA A 22 40.70 -1.79 73.62
N VAL A 23 40.02 -1.98 74.75
CA VAL A 23 38.80 -2.79 74.87
C VAL A 23 37.66 -2.13 74.09
N VAL A 24 37.48 -0.81 74.21
CA VAL A 24 36.44 -0.07 73.44
C VAL A 24 36.75 -0.16 71.95
N SER A 25 38.03 -0.03 71.55
CA SER A 25 38.42 -0.18 70.14
C SER A 25 38.16 -1.58 69.59
N LEU A 26 38.44 -2.59 70.41
CA LEU A 26 38.21 -4.01 70.07
C LEU A 26 36.71 -4.29 69.92
N ILE A 27 35.90 -3.80 70.84
CA ILE A 27 34.43 -3.91 70.79
C ILE A 27 33.93 -3.19 69.57
N GLY A 28 34.40 -1.94 69.25
CA GLY A 28 34.07 -1.19 68.06
C GLY A 28 34.42 -1.95 66.76
N PHE A 29 35.61 -2.57 66.77
CA PHE A 29 36.04 -3.36 65.57
C PHE A 29 35.16 -4.61 65.35
N PHE A 30 34.73 -5.29 66.42
CA PHE A 30 33.83 -6.42 66.28
C PHE A 30 32.36 -6.06 66.05
N THR A 31 31.89 -4.95 66.61
CA THR A 31 30.51 -4.54 66.47
C THR A 31 30.26 -3.72 65.21
N LEU A 32 31.24 -2.97 64.69
CA LEU A 32 31.18 -2.33 63.33
C LEU A 32 31.58 -3.31 62.22
N GLY A 33 31.42 -4.62 62.43
CA GLY A 33 31.57 -5.61 61.37
C GLY A 33 30.80 -5.18 60.14
N LYS A 34 31.40 -5.35 58.97
CA LYS A 34 30.82 -5.03 57.68
C LYS A 34 29.38 -5.51 57.62
N GLY A 35 28.44 -4.57 57.48
CA GLY A 35 27.05 -4.91 57.18
C GLY A 35 26.96 -5.82 55.93
N PRO A 36 25.91 -6.60 55.81
CA PRO A 36 25.75 -7.47 54.63
C PRO A 36 25.92 -6.64 53.38
N GLU A 37 26.81 -7.06 52.47
CA GLU A 37 27.00 -6.47 51.18
C GLU A 37 25.73 -6.77 50.36
N ILE A 38 24.82 -5.78 50.27
CA ILE A 38 23.59 -5.92 49.49
C ILE A 38 23.98 -5.71 48.04
N ILE A 39 24.08 -6.78 47.26
CA ILE A 39 24.23 -6.74 45.83
C ILE A 39 22.83 -6.45 45.27
N GLN A 40 22.61 -5.21 44.82
CA GLN A 40 21.40 -4.85 44.06
C GLN A 40 21.61 -5.23 42.62
N GLY A 41 20.84 -6.19 42.12
CA GLY A 41 20.72 -6.53 40.72
C GLY A 41 19.40 -6.00 40.20
N GLN A 42 19.40 -5.33 39.01
CA GLN A 42 18.22 -4.99 38.29
C GLN A 42 18.09 -5.97 37.15
N ALA A 43 16.97 -6.69 37.05
CA ALA A 43 16.64 -7.49 35.89
C ALA A 43 15.84 -6.60 34.93
N GLU A 44 16.37 -6.38 33.75
CA GLU A 44 15.65 -5.73 32.65
C GLU A 44 15.15 -6.81 31.69
N ALA A 45 13.90 -6.69 31.27
CA ALA A 45 13.32 -7.51 30.22
C ALA A 45 12.89 -6.57 29.08
N ASP A 46 13.04 -7.04 27.84
CA ASP A 46 12.53 -6.30 26.69
C ASP A 46 11.00 -6.26 26.75
N GLU A 47 10.44 -5.06 26.71
CA GLU A 47 9.00 -4.83 26.71
C GLU A 47 8.56 -4.44 25.30
N TYR A 48 7.67 -5.25 24.71
CA TYR A 48 7.06 -4.99 23.42
C TYR A 48 5.63 -4.53 23.59
N ARG A 49 5.35 -3.28 23.19
CA ARG A 49 3.99 -2.74 23.20
C ARG A 49 3.33 -2.99 21.86
N VAL A 50 2.23 -3.73 21.89
CA VAL A 50 1.41 -4.02 20.73
C VAL A 50 0.27 -3.03 20.68
N SER A 51 0.20 -2.23 19.61
CA SER A 51 -0.83 -1.20 19.40
C SER A 51 -1.40 -1.25 17.99
N GLY A 52 -2.68 -0.88 17.83
CA GLY A 52 -3.32 -0.81 16.53
C GLY A 52 -2.92 0.45 15.75
N LYS A 53 -2.75 0.33 14.43
CA LYS A 53 -2.50 1.47 13.53
C LYS A 53 -3.79 2.16 13.07
N VAL A 54 -4.93 1.50 13.23
CA VAL A 54 -6.23 2.01 12.79
C VAL A 54 -7.18 2.14 13.99
N PRO A 55 -8.01 3.21 14.04
CA PRO A 55 -9.05 3.30 15.05
C PRO A 55 -10.06 2.18 14.81
N ALA A 56 -10.29 1.36 15.83
CA ALA A 56 -11.15 0.19 15.71
C ALA A 56 -11.73 -0.21 17.07
N ARG A 57 -12.78 -1.01 17.06
CA ARG A 57 -13.37 -1.58 18.26
C ARG A 57 -12.78 -2.96 18.52
N ILE A 58 -12.46 -3.27 19.78
CA ILE A 58 -12.02 -4.61 20.15
C ILE A 58 -13.18 -5.57 20.03
N LEU A 59 -13.07 -6.51 19.09
CA LEU A 59 -14.03 -7.57 18.89
C LEU A 59 -13.76 -8.75 19.84
N GLU A 60 -12.50 -9.17 19.91
CA GLU A 60 -12.08 -10.34 20.69
C GLU A 60 -10.68 -10.16 21.25
N LEU A 61 -10.49 -10.50 22.54
CA LEU A 61 -9.20 -10.67 23.19
C LEU A 61 -8.93 -12.16 23.33
N ARG A 62 -7.89 -12.68 22.69
CA ARG A 62 -7.52 -14.11 22.68
C ARG A 62 -6.54 -14.48 23.76
N VAL A 63 -6.00 -13.52 24.46
CA VAL A 63 -5.01 -13.71 25.51
C VAL A 63 -5.48 -13.09 26.83
N LYS A 64 -4.84 -13.50 27.91
CA LYS A 64 -5.01 -12.95 29.26
C LYS A 64 -3.63 -12.63 29.83
N GLU A 65 -3.59 -11.75 30.81
CA GLU A 65 -2.37 -11.48 31.58
C GLU A 65 -1.79 -12.77 32.14
N GLY A 66 -0.47 -12.93 32.05
CA GLY A 66 0.25 -14.13 32.41
C GLY A 66 0.28 -15.24 31.36
N ASN A 67 -0.36 -15.06 30.20
CA ASN A 67 -0.30 -16.04 29.11
C ASN A 67 1.05 -15.99 28.40
N LYS A 68 1.64 -17.14 28.12
CA LYS A 68 2.81 -17.26 27.25
C LYS A 68 2.38 -17.29 25.81
N VAL A 69 3.01 -16.47 24.98
CA VAL A 69 2.73 -16.31 23.56
C VAL A 69 4.00 -16.50 22.75
N LYS A 70 3.84 -16.91 21.49
CA LYS A 70 4.91 -17.02 20.50
C LYS A 70 4.77 -15.92 19.46
N ALA A 71 5.88 -15.57 18.84
CA ALA A 71 5.87 -14.64 17.70
C ALA A 71 4.87 -15.09 16.64
N GLY A 72 3.96 -14.17 16.22
CA GLY A 72 2.90 -14.44 15.27
C GLY A 72 1.57 -14.94 15.88
N ASP A 73 1.50 -15.25 17.17
CA ASP A 73 0.24 -15.60 17.82
C ASP A 73 -0.72 -14.40 17.80
N THR A 74 -2.00 -14.65 17.46
CA THR A 74 -3.03 -13.61 17.46
C THR A 74 -3.41 -13.26 18.89
N LEU A 75 -3.23 -11.99 19.24
CA LEU A 75 -3.52 -11.45 20.57
C LEU A 75 -4.93 -10.83 20.61
N VAL A 76 -5.23 -9.99 19.63
CA VAL A 76 -6.45 -9.19 19.59
C VAL A 76 -7.01 -9.19 18.16
N ILE A 77 -8.33 -9.26 18.05
CA ILE A 77 -9.06 -9.03 16.80
C ILE A 77 -9.85 -7.75 16.95
N LEU A 78 -9.62 -6.83 16.01
CA LEU A 78 -10.27 -5.53 15.94
C LEU A 78 -11.37 -5.54 14.88
N GLU A 79 -12.47 -4.85 15.14
CA GLU A 79 -13.54 -4.58 14.19
C GLU A 79 -13.41 -3.14 13.68
N ALA A 80 -13.13 -3.00 12.37
CA ALA A 80 -12.95 -1.72 11.70
C ALA A 80 -13.89 -1.61 10.48
N PRO A 81 -15.19 -1.36 10.67
CA PRO A 81 -16.18 -1.32 9.59
C PRO A 81 -15.86 -0.25 8.54
N ASP A 82 -15.26 0.87 8.95
CA ASP A 82 -14.86 1.94 8.03
C ASP A 82 -13.74 1.49 7.08
N VAL A 83 -12.80 0.68 7.55
CA VAL A 83 -11.73 0.10 6.72
C VAL A 83 -12.32 -0.91 5.74
N MET A 84 -13.26 -1.75 6.18
CA MET A 84 -13.98 -2.68 5.30
C MET A 84 -14.76 -1.96 4.20
N ALA A 85 -15.46 -0.87 4.54
CA ALA A 85 -16.18 -0.05 3.57
C ALA A 85 -15.22 0.58 2.54
N LYS A 86 -14.08 1.12 2.99
CA LYS A 86 -13.03 1.65 2.11
C LYS A 86 -12.43 0.57 1.21
N LEU A 87 -12.20 -0.63 1.72
CA LEU A 87 -11.71 -1.76 0.93
C LEU A 87 -12.71 -2.11 -0.19
N SER A 88 -13.97 -2.23 0.14
CA SER A 88 -15.04 -2.49 -0.84
C SER A 88 -15.10 -1.39 -1.91
N GLN A 89 -14.98 -0.12 -1.52
CA GLN A 89 -14.93 1.02 -2.44
C GLN A 89 -13.69 0.95 -3.37
N ALA A 90 -12.51 0.65 -2.82
CA ALA A 90 -11.28 0.52 -3.61
C ALA A 90 -11.36 -0.66 -4.60
N GLN A 91 -11.92 -1.79 -4.18
CA GLN A 91 -12.16 -2.94 -5.05
C GLN A 91 -13.14 -2.64 -6.19
N ALA A 92 -14.22 -1.91 -5.90
CA ALA A 92 -15.16 -1.46 -6.93
C ALA A 92 -14.50 -0.52 -7.94
N ALA A 93 -13.63 0.40 -7.47
CA ALA A 93 -12.85 1.28 -8.34
C ALA A 93 -11.85 0.50 -9.21
N GLU A 94 -11.21 -0.54 -8.68
CA GLU A 94 -10.33 -1.43 -9.44
C GLU A 94 -11.11 -2.18 -10.53
N GLN A 95 -12.27 -2.74 -10.21
CA GLN A 95 -13.13 -3.41 -11.19
C GLN A 95 -13.56 -2.47 -12.31
N ALA A 96 -13.92 -1.23 -11.99
CA ALA A 96 -14.26 -0.21 -12.98
C ALA A 96 -13.06 0.11 -13.90
N ALA A 97 -11.87 0.29 -13.33
CA ALA A 97 -10.64 0.53 -14.09
C ALA A 97 -10.30 -0.66 -15.01
N ARG A 98 -10.43 -1.89 -14.52
CA ARG A 98 -10.25 -3.12 -15.33
C ARG A 98 -11.23 -3.17 -16.51
N ALA A 99 -12.51 -2.86 -16.28
CA ALA A 99 -13.52 -2.84 -17.34
C ALA A 99 -13.21 -1.80 -18.43
N ILE A 100 -12.67 -0.63 -18.05
CA ILE A 100 -12.21 0.41 -18.99
C ILE A 100 -11.00 -0.09 -19.79
N SER A 101 -10.02 -0.71 -19.13
CA SER A 101 -8.84 -1.27 -19.79
C SER A 101 -9.20 -2.38 -20.77
N GLU A 102 -10.07 -3.29 -20.39
CA GLU A 102 -10.57 -4.34 -21.29
C GLU A 102 -11.33 -3.77 -22.48
N LYS A 103 -12.14 -2.72 -22.27
CA LYS A 103 -12.82 -2.02 -23.37
C LYS A 103 -11.81 -1.42 -24.35
N ALA A 104 -10.76 -0.78 -23.87
CA ALA A 104 -9.68 -0.23 -24.68
C ALA A 104 -8.91 -1.32 -25.44
N GLN A 105 -8.66 -2.47 -24.81
CA GLN A 105 -7.97 -3.60 -25.43
C GLN A 105 -8.83 -4.30 -26.49
N ARG A 106 -10.13 -4.52 -26.22
CA ARG A 106 -11.06 -5.13 -27.19
C ARG A 106 -11.25 -4.27 -28.43
N GLY A 107 -11.06 -2.96 -28.30
CA GLY A 107 -11.18 -2.02 -29.42
C GLY A 107 -12.62 -1.80 -29.88
N THR A 108 -12.78 -1.55 -31.19
CA THR A 108 -14.08 -1.27 -31.81
C THR A 108 -15.00 -2.50 -31.79
N ARG A 109 -16.28 -2.29 -31.52
CA ARG A 109 -17.27 -3.37 -31.59
C ARG A 109 -17.36 -3.95 -33.00
N ARG A 110 -17.59 -5.24 -33.10
CA ARG A 110 -17.66 -5.96 -34.38
C ARG A 110 -18.69 -5.35 -35.33
N GLU A 111 -19.84 -4.95 -34.80
CA GLU A 111 -20.92 -4.34 -35.59
C GLU A 111 -20.49 -2.97 -36.20
N GLN A 112 -19.77 -2.18 -35.43
CA GLN A 112 -19.23 -0.89 -35.92
C GLN A 112 -18.14 -1.09 -36.96
N LEU A 113 -17.27 -2.08 -36.79
CA LEU A 113 -16.24 -2.44 -37.75
C LEU A 113 -16.88 -2.92 -39.05
N GLN A 114 -17.88 -3.79 -38.94
CA GLN A 114 -18.62 -4.27 -40.12
C GLN A 114 -19.32 -3.15 -40.85
N ALA A 115 -20.00 -2.24 -40.15
CA ALA A 115 -20.66 -1.09 -40.77
C ALA A 115 -19.67 -0.19 -41.51
N ALA A 116 -18.48 0.08 -40.93
CA ALA A 116 -17.44 0.85 -41.59
C ALA A 116 -16.88 0.13 -42.83
N PHE A 117 -16.73 -1.20 -42.75
CA PHE A 117 -16.32 -2.03 -43.89
C PHE A 117 -17.34 -1.96 -45.05
N GLU A 118 -18.62 -2.13 -44.74
CA GLU A 118 -19.68 -2.07 -45.77
C GLU A 118 -19.75 -0.66 -46.42
N MET A 119 -19.55 0.39 -45.63
CA MET A 119 -19.51 1.76 -46.16
C MET A 119 -18.32 1.96 -47.10
N TRP A 120 -17.15 1.42 -46.76
CA TRP A 120 -15.99 1.42 -47.66
C TRP A 120 -16.25 0.61 -48.91
N GLN A 121 -16.84 -0.61 -48.84
CA GLN A 121 -17.18 -1.43 -50.00
C GLN A 121 -18.19 -0.66 -50.96
N LYS A 122 -19.18 0.00 -50.39
CA LYS A 122 -20.12 0.84 -51.15
C LYS A 122 -19.39 1.96 -51.87
N ALA A 123 -18.48 2.67 -51.21
CA ALA A 123 -17.71 3.75 -51.83
C ALA A 123 -16.78 3.22 -52.93
N LYS A 124 -16.14 2.06 -52.73
CA LYS A 124 -15.31 1.37 -53.72
C LYS A 124 -16.09 1.02 -55.00
N ALA A 125 -17.30 0.48 -54.83
CA ALA A 125 -18.19 0.22 -55.98
C ALA A 125 -18.56 1.51 -56.73
N GLY A 126 -18.76 2.62 -56.00
CA GLY A 126 -18.98 3.95 -56.60
C GLY A 126 -17.82 4.44 -57.46
N VAL A 127 -16.58 4.27 -56.96
CA VAL A 127 -15.36 4.59 -57.73
C VAL A 127 -15.29 3.77 -59.00
N GLU A 128 -15.51 2.46 -58.92
CA GLU A 128 -15.46 1.57 -60.11
C GLU A 128 -16.44 1.98 -61.20
N ILE A 129 -17.67 2.38 -60.83
CA ILE A 129 -18.67 2.86 -61.77
C ILE A 129 -18.23 4.20 -62.41
N ALA A 130 -17.74 5.14 -61.59
CA ALA A 130 -17.29 6.47 -62.06
C ALA A 130 -16.04 6.33 -62.96
N GLU A 131 -15.10 5.45 -62.63
CA GLU A 131 -13.92 5.14 -63.42
C GLU A 131 -14.30 4.58 -64.83
N LYS A 132 -15.19 3.58 -64.84
CA LYS A 132 -15.69 3.03 -66.08
C LYS A 132 -16.40 4.11 -66.96
N SER A 133 -17.14 4.98 -66.32
CA SER A 133 -17.82 6.10 -67.00
C SER A 133 -16.79 7.09 -67.58
N TYR A 134 -15.84 7.53 -66.77
CA TYR A 134 -14.75 8.42 -67.17
C TYR A 134 -13.97 7.83 -68.35
N ASN A 135 -13.51 6.61 -68.23
CA ASN A 135 -12.73 5.92 -69.27
C ASN A 135 -13.51 5.77 -70.61
N ARG A 136 -14.82 5.58 -70.54
CA ARG A 136 -15.69 5.59 -71.72
C ARG A 136 -15.80 6.96 -72.37
N VAL A 137 -16.08 7.99 -71.54
CA VAL A 137 -16.21 9.38 -72.03
C VAL A 137 -14.88 9.89 -72.60
N ASN A 138 -13.75 9.58 -71.98
CA ASN A 138 -12.42 9.96 -72.40
C ASN A 138 -12.08 9.34 -73.77
N ARG A 139 -12.36 8.06 -73.99
CA ARG A 139 -12.18 7.41 -75.32
C ARG A 139 -13.05 8.09 -76.42
N LEU A 140 -14.31 8.44 -76.11
CA LEU A 140 -15.19 9.11 -77.07
C LEU A 140 -14.73 10.54 -77.35
N PHE A 141 -14.12 11.22 -76.39
CA PHE A 141 -13.50 12.52 -76.58
C PHE A 141 -12.27 12.40 -77.50
N GLU A 142 -11.40 11.43 -77.29
CA GLU A 142 -10.25 11.18 -78.19
C GLU A 142 -10.65 10.87 -79.62
N GLN A 143 -11.82 10.27 -79.78
CA GLN A 143 -12.43 10.03 -81.11
C GLN A 143 -13.18 11.23 -81.69
N GLY A 144 -13.19 12.35 -80.99
CA GLY A 144 -13.91 13.61 -81.48
C GLY A 144 -15.42 13.55 -81.32
N VAL A 145 -16.00 12.56 -80.65
CA VAL A 145 -17.46 12.37 -80.51
C VAL A 145 -18.03 13.13 -79.29
N MET A 146 -17.21 13.34 -78.23
CA MET A 146 -17.61 14.01 -76.95
C MET A 146 -16.89 15.37 -76.84
N SER A 147 -17.53 16.30 -76.09
CA SER A 147 -16.92 17.62 -75.81
C SER A 147 -15.94 17.51 -74.63
N ALA A 148 -14.97 18.44 -74.57
CA ALA A 148 -14.03 18.56 -73.46
C ALA A 148 -14.77 18.76 -72.13
N GLN A 149 -15.86 19.57 -72.13
CA GLN A 149 -16.68 19.75 -70.94
C GLN A 149 -17.23 18.44 -70.39
N LYS A 150 -17.71 17.49 -71.18
CA LYS A 150 -18.24 16.21 -70.78
C LYS A 150 -17.15 15.30 -70.21
N ARG A 151 -15.95 15.33 -70.80
CA ARG A 151 -14.76 14.62 -70.22
C ARG A 151 -14.41 15.17 -68.85
N ASP A 152 -14.37 16.51 -68.73
CA ASP A 152 -13.99 17.15 -67.46
C ASP A 152 -15.05 16.92 -66.36
N GLU A 153 -16.36 16.93 -66.71
CA GLU A 153 -17.46 16.55 -65.83
C GLU A 153 -17.30 15.09 -65.33
N ALA A 154 -17.03 14.17 -66.24
CA ALA A 154 -16.82 12.72 -65.87
C ALA A 154 -15.58 12.51 -65.03
N LYS A 155 -14.51 13.27 -65.32
CA LYS A 155 -13.28 13.24 -64.48
C LYS A 155 -13.54 13.77 -63.09
N ALA A 156 -14.20 14.93 -62.97
CA ALA A 156 -14.55 15.50 -61.66
C ALA A 156 -15.40 14.55 -60.82
N GLN A 157 -16.34 13.82 -61.45
CA GLN A 157 -17.15 12.82 -60.77
C GLN A 157 -16.30 11.62 -60.32
N PHE A 158 -15.36 11.15 -61.13
CA PHE A 158 -14.42 10.09 -60.75
C PHE A 158 -13.55 10.53 -59.58
N ASP A 159 -12.95 11.72 -59.64
CA ASP A 159 -12.09 12.28 -58.57
C ASP A 159 -12.88 12.46 -57.27
N ALA A 160 -14.15 12.90 -57.33
CA ALA A 160 -15.02 13.01 -56.15
C ALA A 160 -15.34 11.65 -55.53
N MET A 161 -15.62 10.62 -56.34
CA MET A 161 -15.85 9.25 -55.82
C MET A 161 -14.58 8.66 -55.25
N ALA A 162 -13.42 8.88 -55.86
CA ALA A 162 -12.12 8.44 -55.32
C ALA A 162 -11.81 9.10 -53.97
N ALA A 163 -12.09 10.38 -53.80
CA ALA A 163 -11.97 11.08 -52.52
C ALA A 163 -12.91 10.47 -51.45
N THR A 164 -14.16 10.15 -51.84
CA THR A 164 -15.14 9.50 -50.94
C THR A 164 -14.70 8.11 -50.51
N GLU A 165 -14.16 7.30 -51.45
CA GLU A 165 -13.60 5.97 -51.11
C GLU A 165 -12.44 6.09 -50.12
N LYS A 166 -11.50 6.99 -50.37
CA LYS A 166 -10.34 7.24 -49.49
C LYS A 166 -10.79 7.62 -48.08
N ALA A 167 -11.81 8.47 -47.93
CA ALA A 167 -12.38 8.86 -46.67
C ALA A 167 -13.03 7.66 -45.94
N ALA A 168 -13.84 6.86 -46.63
CA ALA A 168 -14.49 5.67 -46.11
C ALA A 168 -13.46 4.59 -45.67
N ARG A 169 -12.41 4.43 -46.48
CA ARG A 169 -11.27 3.53 -46.16
C ARG A 169 -10.57 3.98 -44.87
N SER A 170 -10.27 5.26 -44.73
CA SER A 170 -9.63 5.79 -43.51
C SER A 170 -10.50 5.56 -42.28
N GLN A 171 -11.84 5.69 -42.39
CA GLN A 171 -12.75 5.37 -41.31
C GLN A 171 -12.73 3.90 -40.93
N TYR A 172 -12.71 3.00 -41.92
CA TYR A 172 -12.57 1.55 -41.67
C TYR A 172 -11.24 1.22 -41.00
N GLU A 173 -10.13 1.79 -41.48
CA GLU A 173 -8.80 1.58 -40.88
C GLU A 173 -8.74 2.10 -39.45
N MET A 174 -9.32 3.26 -39.13
CA MET A 174 -9.44 3.76 -37.76
C MET A 174 -10.25 2.79 -36.87
N ALA A 175 -11.40 2.32 -37.39
CA ALA A 175 -12.21 1.36 -36.63
C ALA A 175 -11.47 0.03 -36.43
N LYS A 176 -10.72 -0.44 -37.43
CA LYS A 176 -9.93 -1.68 -37.39
C LYS A 176 -8.76 -1.58 -36.37
N ASN A 177 -8.07 -0.45 -36.33
CA ASN A 177 -6.96 -0.22 -35.43
C ASN A 177 -7.42 -0.07 -33.96
N GLY A 178 -8.68 0.36 -33.75
CA GLY A 178 -9.26 0.52 -32.43
C GLY A 178 -8.61 1.62 -31.60
N ALA A 179 -8.54 1.43 -30.29
CA ALA A 179 -7.92 2.40 -29.38
C ALA A 179 -6.42 2.52 -29.64
N ARG A 180 -5.90 3.74 -29.51
CA ARG A 180 -4.47 4.04 -29.65
C ARG A 180 -3.66 3.34 -28.57
N GLN A 181 -2.37 3.13 -28.82
CA GLN A 181 -1.48 2.51 -27.84
C GLN A 181 -1.37 3.34 -26.55
N GLU A 182 -1.38 4.67 -26.69
CA GLU A 182 -1.36 5.60 -25.57
C GLU A 182 -2.62 5.46 -24.69
N ASP A 183 -3.79 5.30 -25.32
CA ASP A 183 -5.06 5.11 -24.60
C ASP A 183 -5.07 3.77 -23.85
N LYS A 184 -4.53 2.72 -24.47
CA LYS A 184 -4.38 1.40 -23.82
C LYS A 184 -3.41 1.47 -22.65
N ALA A 185 -2.28 2.17 -22.82
CA ALA A 185 -1.28 2.36 -21.76
C ALA A 185 -1.85 3.18 -20.60
N ALA A 186 -2.60 4.26 -20.91
CA ALA A 186 -3.27 5.07 -19.90
C ALA A 186 -4.31 4.27 -19.11
N ALA A 187 -5.13 3.46 -19.80
CA ALA A 187 -6.09 2.59 -19.14
C ALA A 187 -5.42 1.49 -18.27
N ALA A 188 -4.30 0.93 -18.73
CA ALA A 188 -3.52 -0.02 -17.93
C ALA A 188 -2.91 0.64 -16.69
N ALA A 189 -2.36 1.84 -16.81
CA ALA A 189 -1.84 2.62 -15.68
C ALA A 189 -2.94 2.95 -14.65
N GLN A 190 -4.17 3.21 -15.12
CA GLN A 190 -5.32 3.41 -14.24
C GLN A 190 -5.64 2.16 -13.41
N VAL A 191 -5.53 0.95 -14.00
CA VAL A 191 -5.69 -0.32 -13.28
C VAL A 191 -4.62 -0.47 -12.20
N GLU A 192 -3.35 -0.21 -12.53
CA GLU A 192 -2.26 -0.32 -11.55
C GLU A 192 -2.42 0.69 -10.40
N ARG A 193 -2.89 1.90 -10.69
CA ARG A 193 -3.23 2.89 -9.65
C ARG A 193 -4.34 2.39 -8.72
N ALA A 194 -5.39 1.80 -9.29
CA ALA A 194 -6.51 1.26 -8.51
C ALA A 194 -6.08 0.05 -7.66
N LYS A 195 -5.22 -0.84 -8.20
CA LYS A 195 -4.62 -1.94 -7.43
C LYS A 195 -3.79 -1.42 -6.26
N GLY A 196 -3.01 -0.35 -6.47
CA GLY A 196 -2.27 0.30 -5.39
C GLY A 196 -3.18 0.77 -4.25
N ALA A 197 -4.31 1.38 -4.60
CA ALA A 197 -5.30 1.79 -3.59
C ALA A 197 -5.94 0.61 -2.84
N VAL A 198 -6.20 -0.52 -3.52
CA VAL A 198 -6.67 -1.75 -2.86
C VAL A 198 -5.59 -2.29 -1.92
N ALA A 199 -4.32 -2.35 -2.35
CA ALA A 199 -3.22 -2.84 -1.54
C ALA A 199 -2.99 -1.97 -0.29
N GLU A 200 -3.11 -0.64 -0.42
CA GLU A 200 -3.02 0.29 0.70
C GLU A 200 -4.08 -0.02 1.76
N VAL A 201 -5.36 -0.11 1.36
CA VAL A 201 -6.45 -0.38 2.30
C VAL A 201 -6.38 -1.81 2.84
N SER A 202 -5.94 -2.79 2.04
CA SER A 202 -5.70 -4.17 2.50
C SER A 202 -4.67 -4.23 3.61
N SER A 203 -3.59 -3.43 3.51
CA SER A 203 -2.59 -3.32 4.59
C SER A 203 -3.21 -2.82 5.91
N TYR A 204 -4.19 -1.90 5.85
CA TYR A 204 -4.91 -1.50 7.05
C TYR A 204 -5.83 -2.59 7.60
N MET A 205 -6.38 -3.45 6.73
CA MET A 205 -7.15 -4.62 7.18
C MET A 205 -6.27 -5.63 7.91
N ASP A 206 -5.06 -5.89 7.42
CA ASP A 206 -4.12 -6.81 8.08
C ASP A 206 -3.76 -6.32 9.49
N GLU A 207 -3.69 -5.00 9.69
CA GLU A 207 -3.44 -4.38 10.99
C GLU A 207 -4.64 -4.46 11.97
N THR A 208 -5.79 -5.00 11.55
CA THR A 208 -6.91 -5.29 12.47
C THR A 208 -6.72 -6.56 13.27
N ILE A 209 -5.74 -7.39 12.91
CA ILE A 209 -5.35 -8.58 13.65
C ILE A 209 -4.01 -8.31 14.30
N LEU A 210 -4.02 -8.03 15.61
CA LEU A 210 -2.79 -7.77 16.34
C LEU A 210 -2.13 -9.09 16.75
N THR A 211 -0.87 -9.24 16.37
CA THR A 211 -0.07 -10.44 16.66
C THR A 211 1.11 -10.12 17.55
N ALA A 212 1.60 -11.12 18.26
CA ALA A 212 2.80 -11.01 19.08
C ALA A 212 4.04 -10.78 18.19
N ALA A 213 4.85 -9.77 18.52
CA ALA A 213 6.07 -9.46 17.78
C ALA A 213 7.23 -10.42 18.12
N ALA A 214 7.24 -11.00 19.32
CA ALA A 214 8.27 -11.92 19.84
C ALA A 214 7.66 -12.94 20.78
N ASP A 215 8.44 -13.97 21.09
CA ASP A 215 8.10 -14.93 22.15
C ASP A 215 8.18 -14.23 23.50
N GLY A 216 7.17 -14.44 24.36
CA GLY A 216 7.14 -13.76 25.65
C GLY A 216 5.94 -14.13 26.50
N GLU A 217 5.70 -13.31 27.52
CA GLU A 217 4.55 -13.40 28.41
C GLU A 217 3.80 -12.09 28.42
N VAL A 218 2.48 -12.16 28.35
CA VAL A 218 1.60 -10.98 28.42
C VAL A 218 1.60 -10.43 29.84
N THR A 219 2.16 -9.25 30.02
CA THR A 219 2.28 -8.60 31.34
C THR A 219 1.03 -7.83 31.71
N GLU A 220 0.46 -7.08 30.77
CA GLU A 220 -0.68 -6.21 31.03
C GLU A 220 -1.55 -6.06 29.78
N ILE A 221 -2.86 -5.92 29.98
CA ILE A 221 -3.87 -5.68 28.92
C ILE A 221 -4.66 -4.44 29.31
N PHE A 222 -4.43 -3.34 28.61
CA PHE A 222 -5.07 -2.05 28.90
C PHE A 222 -6.55 -1.99 28.49
N PRO A 223 -6.93 -2.37 27.24
CA PRO A 223 -8.28 -2.19 26.76
C PRO A 223 -9.17 -3.42 27.01
N LYS A 224 -10.49 -3.21 26.98
CA LYS A 224 -11.50 -4.25 27.17
C LYS A 224 -12.25 -4.54 25.87
N VAL A 225 -12.82 -5.73 25.76
CA VAL A 225 -13.70 -6.13 24.65
C VAL A 225 -14.86 -5.12 24.54
N GLY A 226 -15.12 -4.67 23.32
CA GLY A 226 -16.13 -3.65 23.00
C GLY A 226 -15.64 -2.20 23.10
N GLU A 227 -14.46 -1.96 23.60
CA GLU A 227 -13.86 -0.63 23.69
C GLU A 227 -13.34 -0.15 22.33
N LEU A 228 -13.43 1.16 22.08
CA LEU A 228 -12.85 1.80 20.90
C LEU A 228 -11.41 2.20 21.21
N VAL A 229 -10.48 1.68 20.45
CA VAL A 229 -9.05 2.02 20.56
C VAL A 229 -8.64 2.94 19.41
N GLY A 230 -7.84 3.95 19.74
CA GLY A 230 -7.28 4.89 18.78
C GLY A 230 -5.97 4.39 18.17
N THR A 231 -5.48 5.12 17.17
CA THR A 231 -4.17 4.84 16.56
C THR A 231 -3.05 4.99 17.60
N GLY A 232 -2.25 3.95 17.78
CA GLY A 232 -1.10 3.96 18.70
C GLY A 232 -1.48 3.81 20.18
N ALA A 233 -2.74 3.53 20.52
CA ALA A 233 -3.12 3.14 21.88
C ALA A 233 -2.57 1.73 22.15
N PRO A 234 -1.83 1.55 23.28
CA PRO A 234 -1.27 0.26 23.67
C PRO A 234 -2.34 -0.71 24.16
#